data_ddef741e57dc9245f2c51ed3a1ed5b47
#
_entry.id   ddef741e57dc9245f2c51ed3a1ed5b47
#
_cell.length_a   1.000
_cell.length_b   1.000
_cell.length_c   1.000
_cell.angle_alpha   90.00
_cell.angle_beta   90.00
_cell.angle_gamma   90.00
#
_symmetry.space_group_name_H-M   'P 1'
#
loop_
_entity.id
_entity.type
_entity.pdbx_description
1 polymer ?
#
loop_
_entity_poly.entity_id
_entity_poly.type
_entity_poly.pdbx_seq_one_letter_code
_entity_poly.pdbx_strand_id
1 'polypeptide(L)'
;MAAEVAGGGGVHQFGSICLASTGSAPQGTFKLETKGFTWRKQGGGKTIEVSSSEIRDAFWSRSGREFILTVKKNDGSQISFVGFRERDLEELRSRFDSGVRVLELSADGRNWGDLEIVDKQLVFESEGKKCFEVAMNDITQASLQGKNEVAVEFQTDDTGTATKEDALVEMTFYVPPDSSTYFAEEDKTSAKVFLDSVLEKADLVTSSDDVILSMPEVAVVVPRGRYECQLHMNFLKLVGQSQDFKIRYTNIMRVFVLPKVHQPQTLVVLSLDPPIRKGQTFYPHVLFQFHNDEETEVHLNLSEENLEKKNKQNGNGIPDRNFSGASSDVFAKVVRGLAGAKISRPQKFKNSSGEGHCVRCSYKSDDGYLFPLEKAFFYVQKPPILILFDDISSVEFARQSMSQYSAAAKTFDLVVKTNSDQEYLFRSIQKQEWQNMFTFIQERDLKIENLKQVQQSMNAAGGRAAAQAAVNLDDGGSEDDEDSDEDEDFKESEDESEDDDDSSDNDESGGDDDDDSDDDDSDSDSDSDEKPKKKKAKK
;
A
#
# COMPACT_ATOMS: atom_id res chain seq x y z
N MET A 1 -20.06 58.82 -43.87
CA MET A 1 -19.13 57.74 -44.13
C MET A 1 -19.04 56.90 -42.80
N ALA A 2 -19.76 55.81 -42.78
CA ALA A 2 -19.76 54.89 -41.65
C ALA A 2 -18.52 53.99 -41.77
N ALA A 3 -17.71 53.98 -40.72
CA ALA A 3 -16.56 53.10 -40.65
C ALA A 3 -17.07 51.73 -40.22
N GLU A 4 -16.98 50.76 -41.10
CA GLU A 4 -17.12 49.34 -40.80
C GLU A 4 -16.06 48.94 -39.77
N VAL A 5 -16.51 48.52 -38.58
CA VAL A 5 -15.67 47.82 -37.64
C VAL A 5 -15.57 46.37 -38.10
N ALA A 6 -14.45 46.04 -38.73
CA ALA A 6 -14.11 44.68 -39.10
C ALA A 6 -14.02 43.83 -37.85
N GLY A 7 -14.97 42.91 -37.65
CA GLY A 7 -14.93 41.85 -36.65
C GLY A 7 -13.82 40.86 -36.98
N GLY A 8 -12.63 41.08 -36.46
CA GLY A 8 -11.50 40.16 -36.57
C GLY A 8 -11.72 38.98 -35.65
N GLY A 9 -12.08 37.83 -36.21
CA GLY A 9 -12.06 36.52 -35.52
C GLY A 9 -10.62 36.05 -35.23
N GLY A 10 -9.89 36.81 -34.41
CA GLY A 10 -8.51 36.48 -34.02
C GLY A 10 -8.46 35.49 -32.86
N VAL A 11 -7.62 34.50 -33.00
CA VAL A 11 -7.24 33.62 -31.91
C VAL A 11 -6.54 34.44 -30.83
N HIS A 12 -7.03 34.39 -29.58
CA HIS A 12 -6.34 35.00 -28.45
C HIS A 12 -5.52 33.95 -27.69
N GLN A 13 -4.30 34.27 -27.28
CA GLN A 13 -3.38 33.33 -26.66
C GLN A 13 -2.86 33.88 -25.36
N PHE A 14 -2.99 33.04 -24.30
CA PHE A 14 -2.44 33.26 -22.97
C PHE A 14 -1.25 32.31 -22.77
N GLY A 15 -0.08 32.87 -22.48
CA GLY A 15 1.13 32.09 -22.16
C GLY A 15 1.24 31.77 -20.69
N SER A 16 2.02 30.74 -20.37
CA SER A 16 2.32 30.36 -18.99
C SER A 16 1.11 29.96 -18.15
N ILE A 17 0.07 29.42 -18.78
CA ILE A 17 -1.12 28.93 -18.11
C ILE A 17 -0.91 27.47 -17.70
N CYS A 18 -1.03 27.19 -16.40
CA CYS A 18 -0.89 25.86 -15.84
C CYS A 18 -2.23 25.15 -15.81
N LEU A 19 -2.24 23.86 -16.15
CA LEU A 19 -3.38 23.00 -15.90
C LEU A 19 -3.38 22.61 -14.42
N ALA A 20 -4.42 22.97 -13.67
CA ALA A 20 -4.59 22.51 -12.31
C ALA A 20 -4.84 21.00 -12.33
N SER A 21 -3.91 20.24 -11.76
CA SER A 21 -3.99 18.79 -11.60
C SER A 21 -3.25 18.39 -10.33
N THR A 22 -3.58 17.23 -9.78
CA THR A 22 -2.82 16.62 -8.69
C THR A 22 -1.36 16.44 -9.10
N GLY A 23 -0.43 16.95 -8.32
CA GLY A 23 1.01 16.95 -8.60
C GLY A 23 1.50 18.23 -9.27
N SER A 24 2.65 18.18 -9.91
CA SER A 24 3.23 19.37 -10.59
C SER A 24 2.31 19.84 -11.72
N ALA A 25 1.76 21.04 -11.57
CA ALA A 25 0.90 21.65 -12.55
C ALA A 25 1.66 21.90 -13.88
N PRO A 26 1.35 21.18 -14.96
CA PRO A 26 2.07 21.33 -16.21
C PRO A 26 1.77 22.70 -16.83
N GLN A 27 2.83 23.47 -17.10
CA GLN A 27 2.72 24.76 -17.75
C GLN A 27 2.46 24.60 -19.26
N GLY A 28 1.64 25.48 -19.81
CA GLY A 28 1.27 25.44 -21.23
C GLY A 28 0.80 26.77 -21.77
N THR A 29 0.24 26.70 -22.95
CA THR A 29 -0.35 27.84 -23.67
C THR A 29 -1.84 27.60 -23.84
N PHE A 30 -2.65 28.52 -23.36
CA PHE A 30 -4.10 28.54 -23.53
C PHE A 30 -4.48 29.41 -24.72
N LYS A 31 -5.18 28.83 -25.69
CA LYS A 31 -5.68 29.55 -26.89
C LYS A 31 -7.20 29.56 -26.85
N LEU A 32 -7.75 30.75 -26.96
CA LEU A 32 -9.18 30.95 -27.02
C LEU A 32 -9.58 31.24 -28.49
N GLU A 33 -10.47 30.42 -28.99
CA GLU A 33 -10.97 30.45 -30.38
C GLU A 33 -12.48 30.70 -30.40
N THR A 34 -13.04 31.02 -31.53
CA THR A 34 -14.50 31.27 -31.68
C THR A 34 -15.35 30.03 -31.39
N LYS A 35 -14.81 28.84 -31.48
CA LYS A 35 -15.54 27.56 -31.30
C LYS A 35 -15.16 26.82 -30.01
N GLY A 36 -14.43 27.47 -29.09
CA GLY A 36 -13.97 26.84 -27.86
C GLY A 36 -12.55 27.28 -27.48
N PHE A 37 -11.85 26.43 -26.76
CA PHE A 37 -10.46 26.72 -26.42
C PHE A 37 -9.58 25.46 -26.56
N THR A 38 -8.29 25.71 -26.72
CA THR A 38 -7.25 24.68 -26.77
C THR A 38 -6.16 25.03 -25.77
N TRP A 39 -5.81 24.12 -24.89
CA TRP A 39 -4.63 24.23 -24.04
C TRP A 39 -3.58 23.21 -24.46
N ARG A 40 -2.33 23.62 -24.62
CA ARG A 40 -1.22 22.76 -25.03
C ARG A 40 -0.05 22.89 -24.07
N LYS A 41 0.42 21.75 -23.54
CA LYS A 41 1.58 21.70 -22.66
C LYS A 41 2.83 22.24 -23.34
N GLN A 42 3.63 23.04 -22.63
CA GLN A 42 4.93 23.52 -23.08
C GLN A 42 5.90 22.33 -23.22
N GLY A 43 6.66 22.29 -24.29
CA GLY A 43 7.56 21.17 -24.58
C GLY A 43 6.90 19.99 -25.29
N GLY A 44 5.60 20.07 -25.59
CA GLY A 44 4.85 19.02 -26.30
C GLY A 44 4.14 18.02 -25.36
N GLY A 45 3.40 17.10 -25.93
CA GLY A 45 2.65 16.08 -25.21
C GLY A 45 1.16 16.40 -25.07
N LYS A 46 0.66 16.57 -23.85
CA LYS A 46 -0.77 16.71 -23.57
C LYS A 46 -1.38 17.96 -24.22
N THR A 47 -2.42 17.76 -24.99
CA THR A 47 -3.28 18.83 -25.53
C THR A 47 -4.71 18.60 -25.04
N ILE A 48 -5.36 19.66 -24.59
CA ILE A 48 -6.77 19.65 -24.17
C ILE A 48 -7.48 20.59 -25.12
N GLU A 49 -8.50 20.09 -25.80
CA GLU A 49 -9.37 20.82 -26.70
C GLU A 49 -10.81 20.67 -26.19
N VAL A 50 -11.50 21.79 -26.02
CA VAL A 50 -12.87 21.82 -25.54
C VAL A 50 -13.67 22.73 -26.47
N SER A 51 -14.74 22.16 -27.07
CA SER A 51 -15.66 22.89 -27.91
C SER A 51 -16.60 23.74 -27.06
N SER A 52 -17.02 24.90 -27.57
CA SER A 52 -18.03 25.77 -26.92
C SER A 52 -19.33 25.00 -26.60
N SER A 53 -19.71 24.04 -27.44
CA SER A 53 -20.90 23.21 -27.23
C SER A 53 -20.77 22.22 -26.05
N GLU A 54 -19.56 21.92 -25.60
CA GLU A 54 -19.32 21.07 -24.45
C GLU A 54 -19.31 21.85 -23.14
N ILE A 55 -19.18 23.17 -23.21
CA ILE A 55 -19.06 24.03 -22.04
C ILE A 55 -20.44 24.34 -21.49
N ARG A 56 -20.68 23.98 -20.23
CA ARG A 56 -21.89 24.33 -19.49
C ARG A 56 -21.75 25.68 -18.81
N ASP A 57 -20.68 25.86 -18.02
CA ASP A 57 -20.39 27.05 -17.25
C ASP A 57 -18.89 27.33 -17.20
N ALA A 58 -18.52 28.61 -17.08
CA ALA A 58 -17.16 29.04 -16.84
C ALA A 58 -17.11 29.97 -15.63
N PHE A 59 -16.20 29.69 -14.70
CA PHE A 59 -16.02 30.42 -13.45
C PHE A 59 -14.65 31.03 -13.38
N TRP A 60 -14.58 32.23 -12.86
CA TRP A 60 -13.37 32.97 -12.59
C TRP A 60 -13.23 33.22 -11.11
N SER A 61 -12.13 32.80 -10.51
CA SER A 61 -11.85 32.99 -9.08
C SER A 61 -10.40 33.40 -8.87
N ARG A 62 -10.15 34.04 -7.73
CA ARG A 62 -8.82 34.43 -7.33
C ARG A 62 -8.11 33.27 -6.63
N SER A 63 -6.84 33.03 -6.96
CA SER A 63 -5.98 32.08 -6.29
C SER A 63 -4.64 32.76 -5.95
N GLY A 64 -4.52 33.22 -4.73
CA GLY A 64 -3.35 33.96 -4.28
C GLY A 64 -3.11 35.24 -5.07
N ARG A 65 -2.02 35.29 -5.86
CA ARG A 65 -1.65 36.42 -6.73
C ARG A 65 -2.19 36.29 -8.16
N GLU A 66 -2.66 35.12 -8.54
CA GLU A 66 -3.13 34.75 -9.87
C GLU A 66 -4.63 34.48 -9.86
N PHE A 67 -5.17 34.17 -11.03
CA PHE A 67 -6.58 33.84 -11.20
C PHE A 67 -6.73 32.48 -11.87
N ILE A 68 -7.82 31.82 -11.52
CA ILE A 68 -8.21 30.51 -12.04
C ILE A 68 -9.43 30.66 -12.93
N LEU A 69 -9.34 30.06 -14.11
CA LEU A 69 -10.49 29.80 -14.96
C LEU A 69 -10.90 28.33 -14.78
N THR A 70 -12.08 28.10 -14.23
CA THR A 70 -12.67 26.77 -14.11
C THR A 70 -13.79 26.60 -15.11
N VAL A 71 -13.67 25.61 -15.98
CA VAL A 71 -14.67 25.29 -17.02
C VAL A 71 -15.37 23.99 -16.63
N LYS A 72 -16.68 24.05 -16.46
CA LYS A 72 -17.54 22.90 -16.25
C LYS A 72 -18.15 22.46 -17.57
N LYS A 73 -18.04 21.17 -17.87
CA LYS A 73 -18.61 20.57 -19.07
C LYS A 73 -20.02 20.04 -18.85
N ASN A 74 -20.71 19.74 -19.93
CA ASN A 74 -22.04 19.15 -19.92
C ASN A 74 -22.07 17.73 -19.31
N ASP A 75 -20.95 17.02 -19.36
CA ASP A 75 -20.77 15.68 -18.76
C ASP A 75 -20.52 15.69 -17.23
N GLY A 76 -20.54 16.89 -16.61
CA GLY A 76 -20.29 17.09 -15.18
C GLY A 76 -18.78 17.14 -14.84
N SER A 77 -17.88 16.92 -15.77
CA SER A 77 -16.45 17.08 -15.55
C SER A 77 -16.06 18.56 -15.53
N GLN A 78 -15.01 18.88 -14.76
CA GLN A 78 -14.44 20.22 -14.73
C GLN A 78 -12.94 20.22 -15.04
N ILE A 79 -12.49 21.33 -15.60
CA ILE A 79 -11.09 21.57 -15.92
C ILE A 79 -10.74 22.97 -15.41
N SER A 80 -9.66 23.08 -14.65
CA SER A 80 -9.22 24.36 -14.09
C SER A 80 -7.84 24.74 -14.64
N PHE A 81 -7.68 26.01 -14.97
CA PHE A 81 -6.45 26.59 -15.50
C PHE A 81 -6.01 27.75 -14.62
N VAL A 82 -4.76 27.76 -14.18
CA VAL A 82 -4.17 28.74 -13.26
C VAL A 82 -3.11 29.55 -13.98
N GLY A 83 -2.90 30.80 -13.56
CA GLY A 83 -1.85 31.66 -14.10
C GLY A 83 -2.36 32.83 -14.92
N PHE A 84 -3.68 33.05 -14.94
CA PHE A 84 -4.27 34.22 -15.53
C PHE A 84 -4.05 35.47 -14.68
N ARG A 85 -4.12 36.64 -15.33
CA ARG A 85 -4.06 37.96 -14.70
C ARG A 85 -5.45 38.57 -14.68
N GLU A 86 -5.72 39.46 -13.73
CA GLU A 86 -7.02 40.13 -13.60
C GLU A 86 -7.54 40.74 -14.92
N ARG A 87 -6.66 41.36 -15.67
CA ARG A 87 -6.98 41.99 -16.99
C ARG A 87 -7.45 40.97 -18.05
N ASP A 88 -7.14 39.69 -17.89
CA ASP A 88 -7.46 38.65 -18.88
C ASP A 88 -8.95 38.28 -18.82
N LEU A 89 -9.66 38.67 -17.74
CA LEU A 89 -11.08 38.42 -17.55
C LEU A 89 -11.97 39.02 -18.62
N GLU A 90 -11.69 40.27 -19.03
CA GLU A 90 -12.49 40.95 -20.04
C GLU A 90 -12.40 40.26 -21.41
N GLU A 91 -11.23 39.78 -21.76
CA GLU A 91 -11.01 39.05 -23.03
C GLU A 91 -11.71 37.68 -22.98
N LEU A 92 -11.63 36.98 -21.83
CA LEU A 92 -12.33 35.72 -21.64
C LEU A 92 -13.84 35.89 -21.70
N ARG A 93 -14.41 36.92 -21.03
CA ARG A 93 -15.85 37.23 -21.06
C ARG A 93 -16.37 37.51 -22.45
N SER A 94 -15.58 38.19 -23.26
CA SER A 94 -15.99 38.60 -24.63
C SER A 94 -16.12 37.42 -25.59
N ARG A 95 -15.49 36.28 -25.28
CA ARG A 95 -15.37 35.13 -26.20
C ARG A 95 -16.00 33.83 -25.72
N PHE A 96 -16.36 33.74 -24.45
CA PHE A 96 -17.14 32.60 -23.95
C PHE A 96 -18.62 32.88 -24.18
N ASP A 97 -19.29 32.05 -24.98
CA ASP A 97 -20.71 32.20 -25.32
C ASP A 97 -21.62 32.17 -24.08
N SER A 98 -21.28 31.34 -23.07
CA SER A 98 -21.98 31.24 -21.77
C SER A 98 -21.62 32.38 -20.82
N GLY A 99 -20.65 33.24 -21.18
CA GLY A 99 -20.04 34.20 -20.28
C GLY A 99 -19.16 33.55 -19.22
N VAL A 100 -18.37 34.39 -18.53
CA VAL A 100 -17.53 33.95 -17.40
C VAL A 100 -18.05 34.58 -16.13
N ARG A 101 -18.52 33.76 -15.19
CA ARG A 101 -19.04 34.20 -13.88
C ARG A 101 -17.88 34.36 -12.90
N VAL A 102 -17.84 35.49 -12.18
CA VAL A 102 -16.89 35.66 -11.07
C VAL A 102 -17.43 34.91 -9.87
N LEU A 103 -16.62 33.99 -9.37
CA LEU A 103 -16.92 33.23 -8.15
C LEU A 103 -16.28 33.95 -6.96
N GLU A 104 -17.11 34.42 -6.05
CA GLU A 104 -16.64 34.92 -4.76
C GLU A 104 -16.42 33.73 -3.82
N LEU A 105 -15.18 33.57 -3.38
CA LEU A 105 -14.81 32.56 -2.39
C LEU A 105 -14.85 33.18 -1.00
N SER A 106 -15.21 32.36 0.02
CA SER A 106 -15.07 32.77 1.41
C SER A 106 -13.60 32.75 1.80
N ALA A 107 -13.09 33.91 2.23
CA ALA A 107 -11.71 34.04 2.71
C ALA A 107 -11.61 33.90 4.25
N ASP A 108 -12.74 33.80 4.93
CA ASP A 108 -12.82 33.89 6.39
C ASP A 108 -12.82 32.52 7.03
N GLY A 109 -12.21 31.56 6.67
CA GLY A 109 -12.07 30.24 7.31
C GLY A 109 -13.18 29.91 8.32
N ARG A 110 -14.36 29.53 7.86
CA ARG A 110 -15.45 29.04 8.72
C ARG A 110 -15.40 27.52 8.77
N ASN A 111 -15.68 26.95 9.93
CA ASN A 111 -15.81 25.50 10.12
C ASN A 111 -17.28 25.03 10.17
N TRP A 112 -18.23 25.88 9.80
CA TRP A 112 -19.65 25.57 9.70
C TRP A 112 -20.21 26.11 8.37
N GLY A 113 -21.17 25.41 7.82
CA GLY A 113 -21.77 25.75 6.54
C GLY A 113 -22.57 24.61 5.96
N ASP A 114 -22.92 24.71 4.69
CA ASP A 114 -23.67 23.72 3.95
C ASP A 114 -22.72 22.81 3.17
N LEU A 115 -22.88 21.51 3.35
CA LEU A 115 -22.09 20.48 2.69
C LEU A 115 -22.96 19.85 1.62
N GLU A 116 -22.53 19.90 0.36
CA GLU A 116 -23.28 19.37 -0.76
C GLU A 116 -22.38 18.60 -1.74
N ILE A 117 -22.95 17.63 -2.43
CA ILE A 117 -22.30 16.94 -3.53
C ILE A 117 -22.90 17.46 -4.84
N VAL A 118 -22.16 18.33 -5.52
CA VAL A 118 -22.56 18.93 -6.79
C VAL A 118 -21.70 18.37 -7.90
N ASP A 119 -22.34 17.74 -8.89
CA ASP A 119 -21.66 17.04 -9.98
C ASP A 119 -20.70 15.95 -9.41
N LYS A 120 -19.42 16.09 -9.63
CA LYS A 120 -18.35 15.20 -9.10
C LYS A 120 -17.46 15.89 -8.06
N GLN A 121 -18.02 16.86 -7.34
CA GLN A 121 -17.31 17.63 -6.33
C GLN A 121 -18.05 17.57 -5.00
N LEU A 122 -17.34 17.37 -3.92
CA LEU A 122 -17.81 17.63 -2.57
C LEU A 122 -17.56 19.11 -2.29
N VAL A 123 -18.62 19.88 -2.12
CA VAL A 123 -18.60 21.34 -1.98
C VAL A 123 -19.01 21.73 -0.58
N PHE A 124 -18.25 22.61 0.05
CA PHE A 124 -18.58 23.21 1.33
C PHE A 124 -18.76 24.72 1.18
N GLU A 125 -19.96 25.20 1.53
CA GLU A 125 -20.34 26.61 1.40
C GLU A 125 -20.70 27.21 2.77
N SER A 126 -20.31 28.44 3.00
CA SER A 126 -20.71 29.21 4.18
C SER A 126 -21.30 30.53 3.75
N GLU A 127 -22.49 30.87 4.25
CA GLU A 127 -23.22 32.10 3.90
C GLU A 127 -23.40 32.30 2.38
N GLY A 128 -23.63 31.19 1.65
CA GLY A 128 -23.79 31.19 0.19
C GLY A 128 -22.49 31.45 -0.59
N LYS A 129 -21.34 31.40 0.08
CA LYS A 129 -20.02 31.50 -0.57
C LYS A 129 -19.29 30.17 -0.44
N LYS A 130 -18.71 29.72 -1.53
CA LYS A 130 -17.90 28.51 -1.54
C LYS A 130 -16.62 28.71 -0.71
N CYS A 131 -16.40 27.84 0.27
CA CYS A 131 -15.17 27.79 1.07
C CYS A 131 -14.11 26.93 0.41
N PHE A 132 -14.49 25.70 0.06
CA PHE A 132 -13.64 24.77 -0.67
C PHE A 132 -14.46 23.77 -1.48
N GLU A 133 -13.82 23.08 -2.39
CA GLU A 133 -14.36 21.91 -3.10
C GLU A 133 -13.29 20.85 -3.26
N VAL A 134 -13.69 19.58 -3.20
CA VAL A 134 -12.81 18.42 -3.36
C VAL A 134 -13.38 17.49 -4.39
N ALA A 135 -12.54 16.97 -5.28
CA ALA A 135 -12.96 16.04 -6.30
C ALA A 135 -13.36 14.68 -5.69
N MET A 136 -14.55 14.18 -6.05
CA MET A 136 -14.98 12.86 -5.58
C MET A 136 -14.05 11.73 -6.04
N ASN A 137 -13.33 11.92 -7.15
CA ASN A 137 -12.36 10.93 -7.66
C ASN A 137 -11.12 10.79 -6.77
N ASP A 138 -10.83 11.81 -5.94
CA ASP A 138 -9.68 11.78 -5.02
C ASP A 138 -10.01 11.09 -3.70
N ILE A 139 -11.28 10.75 -3.49
CA ILE A 139 -11.73 10.03 -2.31
C ILE A 139 -11.44 8.54 -2.49
N THR A 140 -10.72 7.96 -1.55
CA THR A 140 -10.37 6.54 -1.53
C THR A 140 -11.28 5.72 -0.64
N GLN A 141 -11.73 6.32 0.47
CA GLN A 141 -12.60 5.68 1.44
C GLN A 141 -13.44 6.73 2.15
N ALA A 142 -14.64 6.33 2.59
CA ALA A 142 -15.44 7.09 3.53
C ALA A 142 -16.03 6.14 4.56
N SER A 143 -16.11 6.58 5.82
CA SER A 143 -16.58 5.75 6.93
C SER A 143 -17.34 6.59 7.96
N LEU A 144 -18.29 5.95 8.65
CA LEU A 144 -19.00 6.56 9.77
C LEU A 144 -18.15 6.44 11.03
N GLN A 145 -17.84 7.58 11.65
CA GLN A 145 -17.18 7.65 12.95
C GLN A 145 -18.20 8.10 14.01
N GLY A 146 -18.71 7.13 14.78
CA GLY A 146 -19.80 7.43 15.72
C GLY A 146 -21.18 7.58 15.03
N LYS A 147 -22.10 8.39 15.61
CA LYS A 147 -23.47 8.52 15.12
C LYS A 147 -23.64 9.56 14.01
N ASN A 148 -22.87 10.64 14.09
CA ASN A 148 -23.10 11.86 13.31
C ASN A 148 -21.84 12.35 12.58
N GLU A 149 -20.73 11.60 12.62
CA GLU A 149 -19.47 11.98 12.00
C GLU A 149 -19.15 11.05 10.84
N VAL A 150 -18.76 11.64 9.73
CA VAL A 150 -18.31 10.93 8.53
C VAL A 150 -16.90 11.37 8.19
N ALA A 151 -15.96 10.43 8.25
CA ALA A 151 -14.60 10.64 7.78
C ALA A 151 -14.50 10.29 6.29
N VAL A 152 -13.84 11.13 5.55
CA VAL A 152 -13.55 10.99 4.12
C VAL A 152 -12.03 10.98 3.96
N GLU A 153 -11.48 9.87 3.48
CA GLU A 153 -10.05 9.69 3.23
C GLU A 153 -9.72 9.94 1.76
N PHE A 154 -8.60 10.61 1.53
CA PHE A 154 -8.13 10.97 0.20
C PHE A 154 -6.94 10.13 -0.23
N GLN A 155 -6.74 10.04 -1.53
CA GLN A 155 -5.59 9.35 -2.09
C GLN A 155 -4.32 10.14 -1.76
N THR A 156 -3.43 9.51 -0.99
CA THR A 156 -2.07 10.01 -0.78
C THR A 156 -1.14 9.28 -1.75
N ASP A 157 -0.48 10.03 -2.62
CA ASP A 157 0.54 9.47 -3.51
C ASP A 157 1.90 9.49 -2.80
N ASP A 158 2.21 8.37 -2.14
CA ASP A 158 3.50 8.21 -1.45
C ASP A 158 4.64 7.74 -2.38
N THR A 159 4.31 7.40 -3.62
CA THR A 159 5.29 6.90 -4.60
C THR A 159 5.90 8.01 -5.43
N GLY A 160 5.30 9.20 -5.41
CA GLY A 160 5.86 10.39 -6.04
C GLY A 160 7.19 10.75 -5.39
N THR A 161 8.27 10.70 -6.15
CA THR A 161 9.56 11.26 -5.76
C THR A 161 9.37 12.68 -5.22
N ALA A 162 9.18 12.77 -3.89
CA ALA A 162 9.23 13.99 -3.10
C ALA A 162 8.52 15.20 -3.73
N THR A 163 7.22 15.17 -3.82
CA THR A 163 6.48 16.41 -3.70
C THR A 163 6.67 16.87 -2.25
N LYS A 164 7.43 17.95 -2.06
CA LYS A 164 7.57 18.62 -0.75
C LYS A 164 6.29 19.39 -0.39
N GLU A 165 5.16 18.95 -0.91
CA GLU A 165 3.87 19.59 -0.78
C GLU A 165 3.04 18.85 0.26
N ASP A 166 2.40 19.60 1.13
CA ASP A 166 1.48 19.05 2.11
C ASP A 166 0.25 18.48 1.40
N ALA A 167 -0.22 17.30 1.80
CA ALA A 167 -1.37 16.64 1.23
C ALA A 167 -2.51 16.55 2.24
N LEU A 168 -3.74 16.76 1.77
CA LEU A 168 -4.94 16.50 2.53
C LEU A 168 -5.17 14.99 2.57
N VAL A 169 -5.12 14.43 3.76
CA VAL A 169 -5.21 12.97 3.98
C VAL A 169 -6.61 12.54 4.36
N GLU A 170 -7.26 13.33 5.23
CA GLU A 170 -8.57 13.00 5.78
C GLU A 170 -9.32 14.27 6.14
N MET A 171 -10.63 14.28 5.95
CA MET A 171 -11.57 15.26 6.46
C MET A 171 -12.69 14.57 7.21
N THR A 172 -13.04 15.06 8.39
CA THR A 172 -14.19 14.57 9.16
C THR A 172 -15.27 15.64 9.21
N PHE A 173 -16.49 15.27 8.81
CA PHE A 173 -17.66 16.13 8.80
C PHE A 173 -18.66 15.69 9.86
N TYR A 174 -19.09 16.61 10.70
CA TYR A 174 -20.22 16.40 11.57
C TYR A 174 -21.52 16.75 10.82
N VAL A 175 -22.39 15.77 10.65
CA VAL A 175 -23.69 15.92 10.00
C VAL A 175 -24.77 15.86 11.07
N PRO A 176 -25.47 16.98 11.38
CA PRO A 176 -26.47 17.00 12.44
C PRO A 176 -27.66 16.07 12.09
N PRO A 177 -28.35 15.53 13.13
CA PRO A 177 -29.50 14.64 12.91
C PRO A 177 -30.65 15.27 12.11
N ASP A 178 -30.74 16.59 12.19
CA ASP A 178 -31.74 17.45 11.52
C ASP A 178 -31.14 18.22 10.33
N SER A 179 -30.19 17.63 9.65
CA SER A 179 -29.57 18.22 8.46
C SER A 179 -30.62 18.63 7.43
N SER A 180 -30.47 19.84 6.90
CA SER A 180 -31.35 20.37 5.85
C SER A 180 -31.06 19.79 4.47
N THR A 181 -29.88 19.21 4.28
CA THR A 181 -29.43 18.65 3.00
C THR A 181 -29.58 17.13 2.98
N TYR A 182 -29.23 16.47 4.10
CA TYR A 182 -29.26 15.01 4.21
C TYR A 182 -30.33 14.62 5.24
N PHE A 183 -31.55 14.40 4.77
CA PHE A 183 -32.67 14.02 5.63
C PHE A 183 -32.51 12.60 6.15
N ALA A 184 -32.71 12.41 7.45
CA ALA A 184 -32.78 11.09 8.04
C ALA A 184 -33.96 10.28 7.45
N GLU A 185 -33.72 9.02 7.12
CA GLU A 185 -34.74 8.05 6.69
C GLU A 185 -35.17 7.18 7.88
N GLU A 186 -36.21 6.37 7.72
CA GLU A 186 -36.72 5.52 8.83
C GLU A 186 -35.68 4.66 9.51
N ASP A 187 -34.68 4.16 8.72
CA ASP A 187 -33.61 3.27 9.20
C ASP A 187 -32.20 3.87 9.10
N LYS A 188 -32.07 5.15 8.68
CA LYS A 188 -30.75 5.77 8.45
C LYS A 188 -30.65 7.15 9.07
N THR A 189 -29.53 7.40 9.76
CA THR A 189 -29.20 8.75 10.24
C THR A 189 -28.80 9.66 9.07
N SER A 190 -28.93 10.97 9.24
CA SER A 190 -28.46 11.98 8.26
C SER A 190 -27.01 11.77 7.85
N ALA A 191 -26.13 11.46 8.80
CA ALA A 191 -24.75 11.14 8.54
C ALA A 191 -24.59 9.86 7.68
N LYS A 192 -25.45 8.87 7.88
CA LYS A 192 -25.44 7.66 7.05
C LYS A 192 -25.93 7.94 5.64
N VAL A 193 -26.94 8.79 5.47
CA VAL A 193 -27.43 9.23 4.14
C VAL A 193 -26.32 10.00 3.40
N PHE A 194 -25.62 10.89 4.08
CA PHE A 194 -24.46 11.58 3.51
C PHE A 194 -23.36 10.61 3.12
N LEU A 195 -22.98 9.68 4.01
CA LEU A 195 -21.99 8.64 3.71
C LEU A 195 -22.37 7.84 2.47
N ASP A 196 -23.62 7.35 2.38
CA ASP A 196 -24.09 6.58 1.24
C ASP A 196 -23.99 7.40 -0.06
N SER A 197 -24.32 8.70 -0.01
CA SER A 197 -24.20 9.62 -1.13
C SER A 197 -22.73 9.83 -1.57
N VAL A 198 -21.80 9.95 -0.61
CA VAL A 198 -20.36 10.04 -0.91
C VAL A 198 -19.88 8.76 -1.57
N LEU A 199 -20.21 7.61 -1.00
CA LEU A 199 -19.82 6.31 -1.52
C LEU A 199 -20.36 6.10 -2.94
N GLU A 200 -21.61 6.44 -3.20
CA GLU A 200 -22.23 6.34 -4.53
C GLU A 200 -21.54 7.25 -5.55
N LYS A 201 -21.38 8.53 -5.23
CA LYS A 201 -20.82 9.51 -6.17
C LYS A 201 -19.30 9.38 -6.38
N ALA A 202 -18.57 8.89 -5.41
CA ALA A 202 -17.17 8.56 -5.52
C ALA A 202 -16.91 7.21 -6.21
N ASP A 203 -17.97 6.55 -6.71
CA ASP A 203 -17.88 5.21 -7.32
C ASP A 203 -17.32 4.16 -6.33
N LEU A 204 -17.58 4.39 -5.04
CA LEU A 204 -17.16 3.53 -3.94
C LEU A 204 -18.26 2.57 -3.47
N VAL A 205 -19.50 2.79 -3.89
CA VAL A 205 -20.61 1.86 -3.64
C VAL A 205 -20.48 0.67 -4.56
N THR A 206 -20.45 -0.46 -3.95
CA THR A 206 -20.85 -1.70 -4.59
C THR A 206 -22.22 -2.06 -4.09
N SER A 207 -23.16 -2.22 -5.00
CA SER A 207 -24.39 -2.92 -4.68
C SER A 207 -24.02 -4.28 -4.08
N SER A 208 -24.71 -4.72 -3.06
CA SER A 208 -24.51 -6.03 -2.44
C SER A 208 -24.63 -7.19 -3.43
N ASP A 209 -25.16 -6.93 -4.61
CA ASP A 209 -25.36 -7.90 -5.69
C ASP A 209 -24.10 -8.12 -6.57
N ASP A 210 -23.04 -7.32 -6.39
CA ASP A 210 -21.85 -7.34 -7.26
C ASP A 210 -20.64 -8.08 -6.64
N VAL A 211 -20.83 -8.84 -5.57
CA VAL A 211 -19.79 -9.72 -5.04
C VAL A 211 -19.60 -10.91 -5.98
N ILE A 212 -18.48 -10.94 -6.67
CA ILE A 212 -18.11 -12.02 -7.59
C ILE A 212 -17.77 -13.29 -6.82
N LEU A 213 -17.02 -13.12 -5.74
CA LEU A 213 -16.59 -14.19 -4.85
C LEU A 213 -16.39 -13.63 -3.46
N SER A 214 -16.94 -14.30 -2.44
CA SER A 214 -16.63 -14.07 -1.04
C SER A 214 -15.88 -15.28 -0.46
N MET A 215 -14.76 -15.01 0.21
CA MET A 215 -14.00 -16.00 0.97
C MET A 215 -13.99 -15.56 2.44
N PRO A 216 -14.69 -16.26 3.31
CA PRO A 216 -14.78 -15.90 4.73
C PRO A 216 -13.49 -16.27 5.48
N GLU A 217 -13.23 -15.58 6.58
CA GLU A 217 -12.22 -15.91 7.58
C GLU A 217 -10.78 -16.09 7.06
N VAL A 218 -10.43 -15.41 5.95
CA VAL A 218 -9.09 -15.49 5.40
C VAL A 218 -8.08 -14.85 6.36
N ALA A 219 -7.04 -15.58 6.69
CA ALA A 219 -5.97 -15.10 7.54
C ALA A 219 -5.06 -14.14 6.75
N VAL A 220 -4.95 -12.89 7.21
CA VAL A 220 -4.02 -11.89 6.69
C VAL A 220 -2.92 -11.66 7.71
N VAL A 221 -1.68 -11.85 7.29
CA VAL A 221 -0.49 -11.69 8.15
C VAL A 221 -0.05 -10.23 8.22
N VAL A 222 -0.18 -9.52 7.10
CA VAL A 222 0.17 -8.10 6.95
C VAL A 222 -0.88 -7.43 6.05
N PRO A 223 -1.64 -6.44 6.56
CA PRO A 223 -1.85 -6.10 7.97
C PRO A 223 -2.52 -7.24 8.73
N ARG A 224 -2.14 -7.45 10.00
CA ARG A 224 -2.60 -8.63 10.74
C ARG A 224 -4.10 -8.58 11.03
N GLY A 225 -4.79 -9.68 10.73
CA GLY A 225 -6.22 -9.87 11.04
C GLY A 225 -6.82 -11.07 10.32
N ARG A 226 -8.08 -11.35 10.63
CA ARG A 226 -8.95 -12.22 9.84
C ARG A 226 -9.96 -11.36 9.12
N TYR A 227 -10.15 -11.60 7.85
CA TYR A 227 -10.99 -10.79 6.99
C TYR A 227 -11.88 -11.68 6.12
N GLU A 228 -13.09 -11.23 5.88
CA GLU A 228 -13.86 -11.71 4.77
C GLU A 228 -13.35 -11.01 3.49
N CYS A 229 -12.84 -11.79 2.54
CA CYS A 229 -12.32 -11.29 1.28
C CYS A 229 -13.42 -11.28 0.23
N GLN A 230 -13.98 -10.12 -0.07
CA GLN A 230 -15.00 -9.91 -1.09
C GLN A 230 -14.35 -9.39 -2.37
N LEU A 231 -14.40 -10.21 -3.43
CA LEU A 231 -13.90 -9.83 -4.74
C LEU A 231 -15.06 -9.26 -5.57
N HIS A 232 -14.86 -8.04 -6.03
CA HIS A 232 -15.82 -7.31 -6.87
C HIS A 232 -15.24 -7.10 -8.27
N MET A 233 -15.98 -6.43 -9.15
CA MET A 233 -15.57 -6.22 -10.54
C MET A 233 -14.29 -5.39 -10.68
N ASN A 234 -14.08 -4.39 -9.83
CA ASN A 234 -12.99 -3.42 -9.96
C ASN A 234 -12.04 -3.36 -8.75
N PHE A 235 -12.35 -4.04 -7.66
CA PHE A 235 -11.56 -4.04 -6.43
C PHE A 235 -11.78 -5.30 -5.59
N LEU A 236 -10.87 -5.54 -4.69
CA LEU A 236 -10.95 -6.47 -3.58
C LEU A 236 -11.29 -5.70 -2.32
N LYS A 237 -12.29 -6.12 -1.57
CA LYS A 237 -12.62 -5.59 -0.25
C LYS A 237 -12.25 -6.62 0.82
N LEU A 238 -11.52 -6.17 1.84
CA LEU A 238 -11.23 -6.93 3.04
C LEU A 238 -12.14 -6.38 4.13
N VAL A 239 -13.14 -7.15 4.54
CA VAL A 239 -14.08 -6.77 5.60
C VAL A 239 -13.56 -7.34 6.90
N GLY A 240 -13.17 -6.48 7.83
CA GLY A 240 -12.61 -6.83 9.12
C GLY A 240 -13.50 -6.41 10.29
N GLN A 241 -13.17 -6.87 11.50
CA GLN A 241 -13.92 -6.48 12.69
C GLN A 241 -13.72 -5.00 13.08
N SER A 242 -12.53 -4.45 12.85
CA SER A 242 -12.16 -3.10 13.27
C SER A 242 -11.98 -2.11 12.12
N GLN A 243 -11.68 -2.59 10.96
CA GLN A 243 -11.38 -1.76 9.77
C GLN A 243 -11.51 -2.59 8.50
N ASP A 244 -12.09 -1.97 7.49
CA ASP A 244 -12.16 -2.50 6.13
C ASP A 244 -11.04 -1.92 5.28
N PHE A 245 -10.59 -2.69 4.28
CA PHE A 245 -9.67 -2.20 3.27
C PHE A 245 -10.27 -2.41 1.88
N LYS A 246 -10.12 -1.42 1.05
CA LYS A 246 -10.52 -1.49 -0.36
C LYS A 246 -9.28 -1.38 -1.24
N ILE A 247 -8.99 -2.44 -1.99
CA ILE A 247 -7.83 -2.55 -2.87
C ILE A 247 -8.33 -2.54 -4.31
N ARG A 248 -8.10 -1.44 -5.03
CA ARG A 248 -8.42 -1.39 -6.47
C ARG A 248 -7.48 -2.33 -7.22
N TYR A 249 -8.00 -3.05 -8.22
CA TYR A 249 -7.17 -3.95 -9.01
C TYR A 249 -6.08 -3.23 -9.81
N THR A 250 -6.32 -1.97 -10.18
CA THR A 250 -5.32 -1.10 -10.81
C THR A 250 -4.08 -0.86 -9.94
N ASN A 251 -4.23 -0.99 -8.62
CA ASN A 251 -3.14 -0.80 -7.67
C ASN A 251 -2.33 -2.09 -7.44
N ILE A 252 -2.82 -3.23 -7.94
CA ILE A 252 -2.11 -4.51 -7.79
C ILE A 252 -1.06 -4.64 -8.90
N MET A 253 0.18 -4.43 -8.55
CA MET A 253 1.32 -4.53 -9.47
C MET A 253 1.68 -5.98 -9.76
N ARG A 254 1.64 -6.84 -8.74
CA ARG A 254 2.05 -8.24 -8.85
C ARG A 254 1.44 -9.11 -7.75
N VAL A 255 1.20 -10.36 -8.09
CA VAL A 255 0.78 -11.41 -7.15
C VAL A 255 1.94 -12.39 -6.98
N PHE A 256 2.32 -12.68 -5.74
CA PHE A 256 3.31 -13.71 -5.44
C PHE A 256 2.63 -14.87 -4.72
N VAL A 257 3.00 -16.09 -5.07
CA VAL A 257 2.57 -17.31 -4.39
C VAL A 257 3.80 -17.99 -3.82
N LEU A 258 3.95 -17.95 -2.50
CA LEU A 258 5.17 -18.28 -1.77
C LEU A 258 4.90 -19.41 -0.76
N PRO A 259 5.12 -20.68 -1.13
CA PRO A 259 4.98 -21.81 -0.21
C PRO A 259 6.12 -21.79 0.82
N LYS A 260 5.76 -21.91 2.09
CA LYS A 260 6.73 -21.96 3.19
C LYS A 260 7.39 -23.35 3.28
N VAL A 261 8.65 -23.36 3.64
CA VAL A 261 9.38 -24.62 3.95
C VAL A 261 9.07 -25.05 5.36
N HIS A 262 8.88 -26.34 5.57
CA HIS A 262 8.58 -26.97 6.87
C HIS A 262 7.30 -26.49 7.56
N GLN A 263 6.44 -25.78 6.85
CA GLN A 263 5.12 -25.37 7.32
C GLN A 263 4.09 -25.66 6.23
N PRO A 264 2.95 -26.27 6.55
CA PRO A 264 1.91 -26.59 5.56
C PRO A 264 1.10 -25.33 5.20
N GLN A 265 1.80 -24.26 4.82
CA GLN A 265 1.18 -22.97 4.55
C GLN A 265 1.81 -22.31 3.31
N THR A 266 0.95 -21.70 2.51
CA THR A 266 1.35 -20.87 1.37
C THR A 266 0.91 -19.44 1.60
N LEU A 267 1.83 -18.49 1.37
CA LEU A 267 1.52 -17.06 1.37
C LEU A 267 1.16 -16.61 -0.05
N VAL A 268 0.05 -15.91 -0.17
CA VAL A 268 -0.27 -15.14 -1.38
C VAL A 268 -0.06 -13.67 -1.05
N VAL A 269 0.82 -13.01 -1.78
CA VAL A 269 1.20 -11.63 -1.53
C VAL A 269 0.76 -10.74 -2.68
N LEU A 270 -0.01 -9.71 -2.37
CA LEU A 270 -0.36 -8.65 -3.32
C LEU A 270 0.60 -7.48 -3.10
N SER A 271 1.41 -7.17 -4.10
CA SER A 271 2.22 -5.94 -4.11
C SER A 271 1.40 -4.81 -4.69
N LEU A 272 1.32 -3.72 -3.95
CA LEU A 272 0.43 -2.59 -4.21
C LEU A 272 1.21 -1.31 -4.49
N ASP A 273 0.74 -0.55 -5.46
CA ASP A 273 1.16 0.80 -5.75
C ASP A 273 -0.07 1.60 -6.24
N PRO A 274 -0.55 2.59 -5.46
CA PRO A 274 -0.13 2.97 -4.11
C PRO A 274 -0.47 1.93 -3.01
N PRO A 275 0.24 1.97 -1.88
CA PRO A 275 0.01 1.07 -0.74
C PRO A 275 -1.34 1.34 -0.05
N ILE A 276 -1.86 0.35 0.68
CA ILE A 276 -2.97 0.61 1.60
C ILE A 276 -2.45 1.15 2.93
N ARG A 277 -3.28 1.97 3.58
CA ARG A 277 -2.94 2.63 4.83
C ARG A 277 -3.79 2.11 6.00
N LYS A 278 -3.18 2.00 7.17
CA LYS A 278 -3.87 1.79 8.46
C LYS A 278 -3.27 2.73 9.51
N GLY A 279 -4.01 3.77 9.88
CA GLY A 279 -3.49 4.84 10.71
C GLY A 279 -2.31 5.53 10.02
N GLN A 280 -1.15 5.54 10.64
CA GLN A 280 0.10 6.11 10.09
C GLN A 280 0.98 5.07 9.36
N THR A 281 0.52 3.81 9.25
CA THR A 281 1.32 2.74 8.66
C THR A 281 0.86 2.44 7.24
N PHE A 282 1.81 2.39 6.32
CA PHE A 282 1.60 2.04 4.92
C PHE A 282 2.00 0.58 4.67
N TYR A 283 1.18 -0.12 3.89
CA TYR A 283 1.37 -1.52 3.55
C TYR A 283 1.50 -1.69 2.03
N PRO A 284 2.72 -1.65 1.49
CA PRO A 284 2.95 -1.90 0.06
C PRO A 284 2.73 -3.37 -0.32
N HIS A 285 2.68 -4.25 0.66
CA HIS A 285 2.44 -5.67 0.46
C HIS A 285 1.38 -6.17 1.43
N VAL A 286 0.35 -6.82 0.89
CA VAL A 286 -0.70 -7.51 1.68
C VAL A 286 -0.47 -9.00 1.60
N LEU A 287 -0.29 -9.65 2.76
CA LEU A 287 0.06 -11.06 2.86
C LEU A 287 -1.12 -11.89 3.34
N PHE A 288 -1.67 -12.70 2.48
CA PHE A 288 -2.69 -13.71 2.78
C PHE A 288 -2.03 -15.03 3.07
N GLN A 289 -2.54 -15.77 4.05
CA GLN A 289 -2.02 -17.07 4.42
C GLN A 289 -3.09 -18.14 4.29
N PHE A 290 -2.78 -19.19 3.54
CA PHE A 290 -3.65 -20.35 3.32
C PHE A 290 -2.95 -21.63 3.79
N HIS A 291 -3.74 -22.61 4.25
CA HIS A 291 -3.24 -23.95 4.48
C HIS A 291 -3.10 -24.72 3.16
N ASN A 292 -2.07 -25.55 3.04
CA ASN A 292 -1.83 -26.29 1.79
C ASN A 292 -2.87 -27.38 1.56
N ASP A 293 -3.45 -27.93 2.63
CA ASP A 293 -4.47 -28.98 2.58
C ASP A 293 -5.88 -28.42 2.38
N GLU A 294 -6.03 -27.08 2.34
CA GLU A 294 -7.31 -26.42 2.14
C GLU A 294 -7.64 -26.38 0.66
N GLU A 295 -8.60 -27.19 0.26
CA GLU A 295 -9.16 -27.18 -1.09
C GLU A 295 -10.47 -26.40 -1.12
N THR A 296 -10.65 -25.64 -2.18
CA THR A 296 -11.83 -24.80 -2.37
C THR A 296 -12.35 -24.99 -3.77
N GLU A 297 -13.67 -25.13 -3.86
CA GLU A 297 -14.39 -25.07 -5.13
C GLU A 297 -15.28 -23.82 -5.12
N VAL A 298 -15.09 -22.94 -6.08
CA VAL A 298 -15.82 -21.66 -6.16
C VAL A 298 -16.41 -21.46 -7.54
N HIS A 299 -17.60 -20.90 -7.53
CA HIS A 299 -18.27 -20.42 -8.73
C HIS A 299 -18.31 -18.89 -8.70
N LEU A 300 -17.76 -18.25 -9.73
CA LEU A 300 -17.76 -16.79 -9.83
C LEU A 300 -19.12 -16.28 -10.27
N ASN A 301 -19.72 -15.41 -9.48
CA ASN A 301 -20.96 -14.71 -9.81
C ASN A 301 -20.70 -13.59 -10.84
N LEU A 302 -20.39 -13.99 -12.08
CA LEU A 302 -20.13 -13.09 -13.19
C LEU A 302 -21.12 -13.35 -14.32
N SER A 303 -21.73 -12.29 -14.85
CA SER A 303 -22.47 -12.38 -16.10
C SER A 303 -21.52 -12.63 -17.28
N GLU A 304 -22.00 -13.21 -18.37
CA GLU A 304 -21.19 -13.43 -19.58
C GLU A 304 -20.60 -12.14 -20.14
N GLU A 305 -21.41 -11.08 -20.14
CA GLU A 305 -20.98 -9.75 -20.60
C GLU A 305 -19.81 -9.19 -19.77
N ASN A 306 -19.89 -9.32 -18.43
CA ASN A 306 -18.86 -8.87 -17.52
C ASN A 306 -17.60 -9.71 -17.63
N LEU A 307 -17.74 -11.01 -17.84
CA LEU A 307 -16.62 -11.93 -18.09
C LEU A 307 -15.89 -11.55 -19.39
N GLU A 308 -16.61 -11.35 -20.49
CA GLU A 308 -16.02 -10.91 -21.76
C GLU A 308 -15.36 -9.54 -21.65
N LYS A 309 -15.99 -8.60 -20.94
CA LYS A 309 -15.44 -7.26 -20.70
C LYS A 309 -14.10 -7.33 -19.97
N LYS A 310 -14.02 -8.15 -18.91
CA LYS A 310 -12.76 -8.35 -18.15
C LYS A 310 -11.70 -9.05 -18.99
N ASN A 311 -12.09 -10.06 -19.73
CA ASN A 311 -11.17 -10.80 -20.61
C ASN A 311 -10.57 -9.90 -21.71
N LYS A 312 -11.35 -8.98 -22.24
CA LYS A 312 -10.87 -7.97 -23.21
C LYS A 312 -9.92 -6.95 -22.56
N GLN A 313 -10.18 -6.56 -21.32
CA GLN A 313 -9.36 -5.59 -20.59
C GLN A 313 -8.00 -6.18 -20.16
N ASN A 314 -8.00 -7.39 -19.64
CA ASN A 314 -6.85 -7.97 -18.94
C ASN A 314 -6.04 -8.97 -19.76
N GLY A 315 -6.37 -9.20 -21.04
CA GLY A 315 -5.60 -10.01 -22.01
C GLY A 315 -5.28 -11.48 -21.64
N ASN A 316 -5.38 -11.82 -20.36
CA ASN A 316 -5.18 -13.15 -19.77
C ASN A 316 -6.37 -13.59 -18.94
N GLY A 317 -7.52 -13.24 -19.33
CA GLY A 317 -8.78 -13.33 -18.67
C GLY A 317 -9.05 -14.47 -17.71
N ILE A 318 -10.22 -14.51 -17.22
CA ILE A 318 -10.79 -15.59 -16.42
C ILE A 318 -11.24 -16.66 -17.41
N PRO A 319 -10.58 -17.83 -17.52
CA PRO A 319 -10.89 -18.82 -18.56
C PRO A 319 -12.23 -19.52 -18.30
N ASP A 320 -12.61 -19.64 -17.03
CA ASP A 320 -13.85 -20.30 -16.58
C ASP A 320 -14.40 -19.59 -15.35
N ARG A 321 -15.69 -19.76 -15.09
CA ARG A 321 -16.35 -19.28 -13.85
C ARG A 321 -16.12 -20.23 -12.69
N ASN A 322 -15.76 -21.47 -12.95
CA ASN A 322 -15.54 -22.50 -11.94
C ASN A 322 -14.04 -22.65 -11.68
N PHE A 323 -13.65 -22.53 -10.43
CA PHE A 323 -12.30 -22.77 -9.98
C PHE A 323 -12.32 -23.81 -8.88
N SER A 324 -11.42 -24.79 -8.97
CA SER A 324 -11.22 -25.81 -7.95
C SER A 324 -9.74 -26.04 -7.71
N GLY A 325 -9.40 -26.48 -6.51
CA GLY A 325 -8.06 -26.81 -6.06
C GLY A 325 -7.64 -26.12 -4.78
N ALA A 326 -6.34 -26.04 -4.52
CA ALA A 326 -5.82 -25.41 -3.32
C ALA A 326 -6.30 -23.95 -3.20
N SER A 327 -6.80 -23.56 -2.03
CA SER A 327 -7.38 -22.23 -1.78
C SER A 327 -6.45 -21.08 -2.16
N SER A 328 -5.15 -21.24 -1.91
CA SER A 328 -4.11 -20.25 -2.31
C SER A 328 -4.03 -20.07 -3.83
N ASP A 329 -4.15 -21.15 -4.58
CA ASP A 329 -4.07 -21.14 -6.04
C ASP A 329 -5.35 -20.56 -6.64
N VAL A 330 -6.51 -20.94 -6.11
CA VAL A 330 -7.82 -20.42 -6.53
C VAL A 330 -7.85 -18.90 -6.30
N PHE A 331 -7.51 -18.45 -5.09
CA PHE A 331 -7.45 -17.02 -4.77
C PHE A 331 -6.52 -16.26 -5.73
N ALA A 332 -5.28 -16.74 -5.90
CA ALA A 332 -4.30 -16.10 -6.77
C ALA A 332 -4.74 -16.03 -8.24
N LYS A 333 -5.38 -17.10 -8.75
CA LYS A 333 -5.89 -17.15 -10.13
C LYS A 333 -7.05 -16.19 -10.36
N VAL A 334 -8.00 -16.12 -9.41
CA VAL A 334 -9.14 -15.22 -9.49
C VAL A 334 -8.68 -13.75 -9.42
N VAL A 335 -7.80 -13.42 -8.45
CA VAL A 335 -7.23 -12.07 -8.36
C VAL A 335 -6.46 -11.71 -9.63
N ARG A 336 -5.64 -12.62 -10.16
CA ARG A 336 -4.96 -12.42 -11.45
C ARG A 336 -5.95 -12.09 -12.57
N GLY A 337 -7.01 -12.86 -12.68
CA GLY A 337 -8.01 -12.68 -13.73
C GLY A 337 -8.71 -11.32 -13.64
N LEU A 338 -9.09 -10.91 -12.43
CA LEU A 338 -9.78 -9.64 -12.18
C LEU A 338 -8.85 -8.42 -12.28
N ALA A 339 -7.62 -8.54 -11.80
CA ALA A 339 -6.64 -7.45 -11.77
C ALA A 339 -5.79 -7.34 -13.05
N GLY A 340 -5.65 -8.41 -13.83
CA GLY A 340 -4.68 -8.48 -14.93
C GLY A 340 -3.21 -8.59 -14.46
N ALA A 341 -2.97 -8.69 -13.15
CA ALA A 341 -1.64 -8.73 -12.58
C ALA A 341 -0.94 -10.07 -12.84
N LYS A 342 0.39 -10.04 -12.98
CA LYS A 342 1.17 -11.27 -13.18
C LYS A 342 1.37 -12.02 -11.88
N ILE A 343 1.21 -13.36 -11.92
CA ILE A 343 1.59 -14.24 -10.81
C ILE A 343 3.08 -14.57 -10.92
N SER A 344 3.79 -14.41 -9.81
CA SER A 344 5.18 -14.84 -9.65
C SER A 344 5.27 -15.96 -8.62
N ARG A 345 5.96 -17.03 -8.96
CA ARG A 345 6.25 -18.17 -8.11
C ARG A 345 7.75 -18.39 -8.04
N PRO A 346 8.29 -18.86 -6.91
CA PRO A 346 9.67 -19.29 -6.88
C PRO A 346 9.85 -20.55 -7.76
N GLN A 347 10.89 -20.58 -8.58
CA GLN A 347 11.10 -21.67 -9.53
C GLN A 347 12.51 -22.25 -9.50
N LYS A 348 13.54 -21.40 -9.70
CA LYS A 348 14.91 -21.86 -9.95
C LYS A 348 15.66 -22.21 -8.67
N PHE A 349 15.48 -21.39 -7.62
CA PHE A 349 16.15 -21.66 -6.37
C PHE A 349 15.57 -22.91 -5.71
N LYS A 350 16.46 -23.77 -5.23
CA LYS A 350 16.14 -24.90 -4.36
C LYS A 350 16.99 -24.79 -3.11
N ASN A 351 16.36 -25.04 -1.95
CA ASN A 351 17.10 -25.12 -0.70
C ASN A 351 17.92 -26.41 -0.61
N SER A 352 18.70 -26.58 0.45
CA SER A 352 19.56 -27.74 0.66
C SER A 352 18.81 -29.08 0.74
N SER A 353 17.54 -29.07 1.18
CA SER A 353 16.71 -30.28 1.16
C SER A 353 16.17 -30.63 -0.22
N GLY A 354 16.26 -29.72 -1.20
CA GLY A 354 15.72 -29.89 -2.54
C GLY A 354 14.20 -29.73 -2.66
N GLU A 355 13.48 -29.62 -1.55
CA GLU A 355 12.00 -29.55 -1.50
C GLU A 355 11.46 -28.13 -1.49
N GLY A 356 12.24 -27.19 -0.99
CA GLY A 356 11.79 -25.81 -0.79
C GLY A 356 12.46 -24.79 -1.71
N HIS A 357 11.85 -23.64 -1.82
CA HIS A 357 12.29 -22.52 -2.66
C HIS A 357 12.67 -21.27 -1.85
N CYS A 358 12.90 -21.42 -0.56
CA CYS A 358 13.28 -20.32 0.33
C CYS A 358 14.25 -20.80 1.39
N VAL A 359 14.90 -19.86 2.04
CA VAL A 359 15.76 -20.09 3.20
C VAL A 359 15.16 -19.40 4.42
N ARG A 360 15.24 -20.07 5.59
CA ARG A 360 14.88 -19.45 6.85
C ARG A 360 16.00 -18.49 7.25
N CYS A 361 15.62 -17.30 7.66
CA CYS A 361 16.53 -16.27 8.16
C CYS A 361 15.79 -15.30 9.07
N SER A 362 16.51 -14.42 9.73
CA SER A 362 15.92 -13.31 10.48
C SER A 362 16.37 -11.97 9.91
N TYR A 363 15.45 -11.02 9.86
CA TYR A 363 15.73 -9.63 9.52
C TYR A 363 15.40 -8.74 10.71
N LYS A 364 16.40 -7.97 11.18
CA LYS A 364 16.35 -7.27 12.47
C LYS A 364 16.07 -8.28 13.60
N SER A 365 14.90 -8.21 14.23
CA SER A 365 14.46 -9.09 15.32
C SER A 365 13.43 -10.13 14.90
N ASP A 366 12.96 -10.09 13.65
CA ASP A 366 11.87 -10.95 13.19
C ASP A 366 12.40 -12.12 12.37
N ASP A 367 11.89 -13.32 12.71
CA ASP A 367 12.13 -14.53 11.93
C ASP A 367 11.25 -14.57 10.70
N GLY A 368 11.81 -15.03 9.59
CA GLY A 368 11.09 -15.11 8.33
C GLY A 368 11.74 -16.04 7.31
N TYR A 369 11.34 -15.84 6.08
CA TYR A 369 11.81 -16.60 4.94
C TYR A 369 12.27 -15.64 3.84
N LEU A 370 13.45 -15.87 3.31
CA LEU A 370 13.95 -15.19 2.12
C LEU A 370 13.71 -16.10 0.91
N PHE A 371 12.95 -15.58 -0.05
CA PHE A 371 12.65 -16.23 -1.32
C PHE A 371 13.52 -15.63 -2.42
N PRO A 372 14.51 -16.35 -2.95
CA PRO A 372 15.21 -15.98 -4.17
C PRO A 372 14.31 -16.24 -5.39
N LEU A 373 13.76 -15.16 -5.95
CA LEU A 373 12.87 -15.20 -7.10
C LEU A 373 13.65 -14.98 -8.42
N GLU A 374 12.96 -14.99 -9.55
CA GLU A 374 13.57 -14.80 -10.87
C GLU A 374 14.30 -13.46 -11.01
N LYS A 375 13.74 -12.38 -10.44
CA LYS A 375 14.23 -10.99 -10.60
C LYS A 375 14.33 -10.21 -9.28
N ALA A 376 14.18 -10.87 -8.15
CA ALA A 376 14.15 -10.21 -6.85
C ALA A 376 14.46 -11.17 -5.71
N PHE A 377 14.93 -10.62 -4.61
CA PHE A 377 14.79 -11.26 -3.30
C PHE A 377 13.50 -10.78 -2.65
N PHE A 378 12.74 -11.70 -2.04
CA PHE A 378 11.56 -11.35 -1.29
C PHE A 378 11.63 -11.95 0.11
N TYR A 379 11.79 -11.08 1.12
CA TYR A 379 11.71 -11.48 2.52
C TYR A 379 10.28 -11.33 3.02
N VAL A 380 9.77 -12.35 3.68
CA VAL A 380 8.48 -12.41 4.37
C VAL A 380 8.69 -13.14 5.70
N GLN A 381 8.02 -12.78 6.79
CA GLN A 381 6.69 -12.21 6.95
C GLN A 381 6.69 -10.71 7.31
N LYS A 382 7.46 -10.27 8.33
CA LYS A 382 7.44 -8.89 8.85
C LYS A 382 8.85 -8.33 9.01
N PRO A 383 9.08 -7.14 8.50
CA PRO A 383 8.32 -6.48 7.44
C PRO A 383 8.48 -7.24 6.10
N PRO A 384 7.48 -7.28 5.21
CA PRO A 384 7.68 -7.82 3.88
C PRO A 384 8.58 -6.87 3.08
N ILE A 385 9.66 -7.41 2.50
CA ILE A 385 10.68 -6.62 1.79
C ILE A 385 10.94 -7.28 0.43
N LEU A 386 10.64 -6.54 -0.63
CA LEU A 386 10.96 -6.92 -2.01
C LEU A 386 12.15 -6.11 -2.49
N ILE A 387 13.24 -6.78 -2.88
CA ILE A 387 14.46 -6.15 -3.40
C ILE A 387 14.65 -6.63 -4.83
N LEU A 388 14.48 -5.75 -5.80
CA LEU A 388 14.71 -6.07 -7.21
C LEU A 388 16.21 -6.23 -7.48
N PHE A 389 16.60 -7.18 -8.33
CA PHE A 389 18.03 -7.37 -8.64
C PHE A 389 18.65 -6.17 -9.34
N ASP A 390 17.85 -5.43 -10.13
CA ASP A 390 18.28 -4.19 -10.78
C ASP A 390 18.62 -3.07 -9.77
N ASP A 391 18.08 -3.14 -8.55
CA ASP A 391 18.35 -2.18 -7.47
C ASP A 391 19.55 -2.59 -6.60
N ILE A 392 20.10 -3.80 -6.80
CA ILE A 392 21.21 -4.33 -5.99
C ILE A 392 22.54 -3.85 -6.54
N SER A 393 23.33 -3.20 -5.71
CA SER A 393 24.72 -2.83 -6.01
C SER A 393 25.70 -3.96 -5.75
N SER A 394 25.50 -4.71 -4.65
CA SER A 394 26.33 -5.83 -4.27
C SER A 394 25.70 -6.72 -3.20
N VAL A 395 26.23 -7.94 -3.09
CA VAL A 395 25.85 -8.92 -2.08
C VAL A 395 27.11 -9.39 -1.35
N GLU A 396 27.03 -9.57 -0.04
CA GLU A 396 28.15 -10.04 0.79
C GLU A 396 27.70 -11.21 1.67
N PHE A 397 28.54 -12.26 1.72
CA PHE A 397 28.36 -13.37 2.66
C PHE A 397 29.17 -13.08 3.93
N ALA A 398 28.49 -12.63 4.97
CA ALA A 398 29.10 -12.28 6.25
C ALA A 398 29.23 -13.48 7.21
N ARG A 399 30.03 -13.34 8.25
CA ARG A 399 30.39 -14.36 9.25
C ARG A 399 31.22 -15.54 8.76
N GLN A 400 31.44 -15.73 7.47
CA GLN A 400 32.31 -16.81 6.98
C GLN A 400 33.81 -16.47 6.99
N SER A 401 34.14 -15.17 6.91
CA SER A 401 35.53 -14.73 6.64
C SER A 401 36.38 -14.46 7.88
N MET A 402 35.83 -14.46 9.07
CA MET A 402 36.55 -13.94 10.24
C MET A 402 36.98 -15.03 11.23
N SER A 403 37.69 -16.04 10.85
CA SER A 403 38.71 -16.69 11.65
C SER A 403 38.84 -18.20 11.44
N GLN A 404 39.99 -18.74 11.72
CA GLN A 404 40.31 -20.18 11.85
C GLN A 404 39.37 -20.92 12.82
N TYR A 405 38.57 -20.19 13.63
CA TYR A 405 37.52 -20.71 14.54
C TYR A 405 36.16 -20.90 13.91
N SER A 406 35.92 -20.54 12.63
CA SER A 406 34.59 -20.60 12.01
C SER A 406 34.15 -21.98 11.54
N ALA A 407 34.94 -23.04 11.77
CA ALA A 407 34.51 -24.41 11.51
C ALA A 407 33.28 -24.81 12.34
N ALA A 408 33.06 -24.16 13.49
CA ALA A 408 31.93 -24.37 14.38
C ALA A 408 30.69 -23.52 14.04
N ALA A 409 30.78 -22.55 13.15
CA ALA A 409 29.62 -21.72 12.80
C ALA A 409 28.60 -22.53 12.01
N LYS A 410 27.38 -22.68 12.56
CA LYS A 410 26.27 -23.41 11.95
C LYS A 410 25.47 -22.56 10.97
N THR A 411 25.67 -21.25 10.99
CA THR A 411 24.91 -20.26 10.19
C THR A 411 25.84 -19.23 9.56
N PHE A 412 25.33 -18.55 8.53
CA PHE A 412 25.93 -17.38 7.91
C PHE A 412 24.91 -16.24 7.78
N ASP A 413 25.38 -15.05 7.47
CA ASP A 413 24.53 -13.89 7.22
C ASP A 413 24.71 -13.45 5.75
N LEU A 414 23.62 -12.95 5.15
CA LEU A 414 23.60 -12.39 3.81
C LEU A 414 23.32 -10.90 3.91
N VAL A 415 24.23 -10.09 3.41
CA VAL A 415 24.08 -8.63 3.30
C VAL A 415 23.77 -8.30 1.86
N VAL A 416 22.69 -7.55 1.63
CA VAL A 416 22.30 -7.06 0.31
C VAL A 416 22.33 -5.54 0.35
N LYS A 417 23.21 -4.94 -0.45
CA LYS A 417 23.37 -3.49 -0.59
C LYS A 417 22.70 -3.03 -1.88
N THR A 418 21.93 -1.97 -1.78
CA THR A 418 21.23 -1.39 -2.93
C THR A 418 21.96 -0.19 -3.52
N ASN A 419 21.58 0.22 -4.72
CA ASN A 419 22.10 1.41 -5.39
C ASN A 419 21.74 2.72 -4.67
N SER A 420 20.75 2.67 -3.76
CA SER A 420 20.35 3.79 -2.89
C SER A 420 21.07 3.81 -1.54
N ASP A 421 22.18 3.08 -1.39
CA ASP A 421 22.96 2.93 -0.15
C ASP A 421 22.17 2.31 1.01
N GLN A 422 21.04 1.66 0.74
CA GLN A 422 20.29 0.91 1.73
C GLN A 422 20.88 -0.49 1.88
N GLU A 423 21.05 -0.94 3.11
CA GLU A 423 21.61 -2.25 3.44
C GLU A 423 20.57 -3.13 4.13
N TYR A 424 20.41 -4.34 3.62
CA TYR A 424 19.55 -5.38 4.19
C TYR A 424 20.40 -6.54 4.70
N LEU A 425 20.35 -6.78 6.00
CA LEU A 425 21.11 -7.83 6.66
C LEU A 425 20.18 -8.99 7.06
N PHE A 426 20.25 -10.09 6.33
CA PHE A 426 19.54 -11.34 6.61
C PHE A 426 20.45 -12.27 7.42
N ARG A 427 20.05 -12.55 8.66
CA ARG A 427 20.88 -13.27 9.63
C ARG A 427 20.44 -14.72 9.77
N SER A 428 21.38 -15.52 10.34
CA SER A 428 21.09 -16.90 10.81
C SER A 428 20.63 -17.86 9.72
N ILE A 429 21.07 -17.67 8.47
CA ILE A 429 20.82 -18.62 7.39
C ILE A 429 21.68 -19.87 7.67
N GLN A 430 21.08 -21.06 7.60
CA GLN A 430 21.78 -22.31 7.85
C GLN A 430 22.93 -22.53 6.85
N LYS A 431 24.08 -22.99 7.36
CA LYS A 431 25.30 -23.16 6.56
C LYS A 431 25.10 -24.07 5.35
N GLN A 432 24.24 -25.06 5.46
CA GLN A 432 23.90 -25.98 4.36
C GLN A 432 23.27 -25.28 3.14
N GLU A 433 22.64 -24.12 3.34
CA GLU A 433 22.02 -23.32 2.27
C GLU A 433 23.03 -22.49 1.47
N TRP A 434 24.25 -22.40 1.98
CA TRP A 434 25.26 -21.50 1.45
C TRP A 434 25.61 -21.76 -0.01
N GLN A 435 25.83 -23.03 -0.37
CA GLN A 435 26.20 -23.43 -1.74
C GLN A 435 25.11 -23.05 -2.75
N ASN A 436 23.86 -23.36 -2.43
CA ASN A 436 22.73 -23.08 -3.31
C ASN A 436 22.48 -21.58 -3.45
N MET A 437 22.61 -20.84 -2.36
CA MET A 437 22.48 -19.38 -2.38
C MET A 437 23.61 -18.72 -3.19
N PHE A 438 24.85 -19.19 -3.01
CA PHE A 438 25.99 -18.70 -3.78
C PHE A 438 25.82 -18.93 -5.28
N THR A 439 25.50 -20.17 -5.68
CA THR A 439 25.28 -20.54 -7.07
C THR A 439 24.15 -19.71 -7.68
N PHE A 440 23.05 -19.54 -6.95
CA PHE A 440 21.92 -18.74 -7.41
C PHE A 440 22.30 -17.27 -7.65
N ILE A 441 23.03 -16.64 -6.70
CA ILE A 441 23.49 -15.26 -6.80
C ILE A 441 24.45 -15.07 -7.97
N GLN A 442 25.35 -16.03 -8.17
CA GLN A 442 26.31 -16.02 -9.28
C GLN A 442 25.60 -16.17 -10.65
N GLU A 443 24.61 -17.06 -10.77
CA GLU A 443 23.81 -17.22 -11.98
C GLU A 443 22.99 -15.99 -12.38
N ARG A 444 22.80 -15.05 -11.44
CA ARG A 444 22.09 -13.78 -11.64
C ARG A 444 23.01 -12.61 -11.92
N ASP A 445 24.31 -12.86 -12.07
CA ASP A 445 25.35 -11.85 -12.30
C ASP A 445 25.37 -10.74 -11.21
N LEU A 446 24.88 -11.06 -9.98
CA LEU A 446 24.96 -10.13 -8.87
C LEU A 446 26.38 -10.05 -8.35
N LYS A 447 26.88 -8.83 -8.15
CA LYS A 447 28.23 -8.58 -7.67
C LYS A 447 28.39 -9.07 -6.22
N ILE A 448 29.34 -10.00 -6.00
CA ILE A 448 29.69 -10.49 -4.67
C ILE A 448 30.95 -9.75 -4.19
N GLU A 449 30.85 -8.99 -3.10
CA GLU A 449 31.97 -8.17 -2.60
C GLU A 449 33.15 -9.00 -2.10
N ASN A 450 32.89 -10.10 -1.38
CA ASN A 450 33.92 -10.95 -0.79
C ASN A 450 34.18 -12.25 -1.58
N LEU A 451 34.03 -12.21 -2.92
CA LEU A 451 34.11 -13.36 -3.82
C LEU A 451 35.39 -14.20 -3.63
N LYS A 452 36.55 -13.56 -3.47
CA LYS A 452 37.84 -14.29 -3.30
C LYS A 452 37.88 -15.09 -2.00
N GLN A 453 37.37 -14.56 -0.92
CA GLN A 453 37.31 -15.22 0.39
C GLN A 453 36.30 -16.40 0.35
N VAL A 454 35.19 -16.19 -0.32
CA VAL A 454 34.14 -17.18 -0.55
C VAL A 454 34.68 -18.36 -1.37
N GLN A 455 35.39 -18.11 -2.47
CA GLN A 455 36.01 -19.14 -3.31
C GLN A 455 37.12 -19.92 -2.57
N GLN A 456 37.92 -19.27 -1.74
CA GLN A 456 38.90 -19.95 -0.91
C GLN A 456 38.26 -20.91 0.10
N SER A 457 37.13 -20.51 0.68
CA SER A 457 36.35 -21.35 1.60
C SER A 457 35.78 -22.59 0.90
N MET A 458 35.34 -22.46 -0.36
CA MET A 458 34.86 -23.58 -1.18
C MET A 458 35.97 -24.60 -1.47
N ASN A 459 37.12 -24.12 -1.91
CA ASN A 459 38.26 -24.98 -2.23
C ASN A 459 38.77 -25.73 -0.99
N ALA A 460 38.78 -25.08 0.18
CA ALA A 460 39.14 -25.71 1.45
C ALA A 460 38.13 -26.80 1.87
N ALA A 461 36.83 -26.58 1.66
CA ALA A 461 35.79 -27.55 1.97
C ALA A 461 35.80 -28.74 0.97
N GLY A 462 35.98 -28.45 -0.31
CA GLY A 462 36.09 -29.49 -1.37
C GLY A 462 37.34 -30.37 -1.20
N GLY A 463 38.46 -29.76 -0.81
CA GLY A 463 39.70 -30.49 -0.52
C GLY A 463 39.57 -31.44 0.71
N ARG A 464 38.82 -31.05 1.74
CA ARG A 464 38.52 -31.92 2.89
C ARG A 464 37.56 -33.08 2.52
N ALA A 465 36.54 -32.81 1.71
CA ALA A 465 35.65 -33.86 1.26
C ALA A 465 36.36 -34.86 0.33
N ALA A 466 37.26 -34.40 -0.52
CA ALA A 466 38.10 -35.25 -1.36
C ALA A 466 39.13 -36.07 -0.55
N ALA A 467 39.72 -35.46 0.50
CA ALA A 467 40.63 -36.14 1.39
C ALA A 467 39.92 -37.19 2.26
N GLN A 468 38.71 -36.93 2.76
CA GLN A 468 37.90 -37.93 3.45
C GLN A 468 37.41 -39.06 2.54
N ALA A 469 37.06 -38.74 1.27
CA ALA A 469 36.73 -39.78 0.30
C ALA A 469 37.96 -40.62 -0.08
N ALA A 470 39.15 -40.05 -0.09
CA ALA A 470 40.40 -40.76 -0.36
C ALA A 470 40.82 -41.67 0.82
N VAL A 471 40.60 -41.25 2.04
CA VAL A 471 40.85 -42.08 3.24
C VAL A 471 39.91 -43.27 3.34
N ASN A 472 38.68 -43.16 2.83
CA ASN A 472 37.71 -44.27 2.82
C ASN A 472 37.89 -45.23 1.61
N LEU A 473 38.86 -44.96 0.71
CA LEU A 473 39.15 -45.81 -0.42
C LEU A 473 40.44 -46.67 -0.25
N ASP A 474 41.18 -46.46 0.87
CA ASP A 474 42.45 -47.16 1.12
C ASP A 474 42.40 -48.15 2.30
N ASP A 475 41.20 -48.59 2.70
CA ASP A 475 41.05 -49.70 3.65
C ASP A 475 40.42 -50.92 2.98
N GLY A 476 41.30 -51.63 2.29
CA GLY A 476 41.06 -52.92 1.61
C GLY A 476 42.28 -53.83 1.70
N GLY A 477 42.42 -54.53 2.87
CA GLY A 477 43.21 -55.78 2.91
C GLY A 477 44.47 -55.77 3.72
N SER A 478 44.46 -56.37 4.92
CA SER A 478 45.14 -57.62 5.25
C SER A 478 45.01 -57.91 6.76
N GLU A 479 44.64 -59.13 7.01
CA GLU A 479 44.66 -59.84 8.27
C GLU A 479 46.08 -59.81 8.90
N ASP A 480 46.18 -59.67 10.21
CA ASP A 480 46.70 -60.64 11.21
C ASP A 480 47.13 -59.95 12.52
N ASP A 481 46.64 -60.51 13.58
CA ASP A 481 47.21 -60.87 14.85
C ASP A 481 47.64 -59.85 15.92
N GLU A 482 47.05 -60.16 17.10
CA GLU A 482 47.59 -60.21 18.46
C GLU A 482 47.52 -58.98 19.36
N ASP A 483 46.67 -59.18 20.37
CA ASP A 483 46.79 -58.92 21.81
C ASP A 483 47.52 -57.68 22.33
N SER A 484 46.78 -56.88 23.02
CA SER A 484 47.07 -56.65 24.47
C SER A 484 46.01 -55.75 25.12
N ASP A 485 45.50 -56.29 26.19
CA ASP A 485 44.72 -55.66 27.25
C ASP A 485 45.38 -54.36 27.73
N GLU A 486 44.59 -53.34 27.95
CA GLU A 486 44.65 -52.51 29.17
C GLU A 486 43.36 -51.72 29.34
N ASP A 487 42.66 -52.12 30.40
CA ASP A 487 41.55 -51.46 31.06
C ASP A 487 41.90 -50.05 31.47
N GLU A 488 41.10 -49.05 31.13
CA GLU A 488 40.88 -47.90 32.03
C GLU A 488 39.41 -47.51 32.12
N ASP A 489 38.92 -47.83 33.30
CA ASP A 489 37.68 -47.37 33.91
C ASP A 489 37.34 -45.91 33.62
N PHE A 490 36.21 -45.67 33.04
CA PHE A 490 35.54 -44.39 33.19
C PHE A 490 34.18 -44.61 33.90
N LYS A 491 34.18 -44.22 35.17
CA LYS A 491 33.02 -44.28 36.07
C LYS A 491 31.92 -43.37 35.58
N GLU A 492 30.74 -43.97 35.39
CA GLU A 492 29.44 -43.33 35.49
C GLU A 492 29.26 -42.70 36.86
N SER A 493 28.95 -41.44 36.92
CA SER A 493 28.30 -40.84 38.09
C SER A 493 26.85 -40.57 37.74
N GLU A 494 26.03 -41.46 38.22
CA GLU A 494 24.61 -41.24 38.44
C GLU A 494 24.48 -40.16 39.52
N ASP A 495 23.72 -39.13 39.22
CA ASP A 495 23.09 -38.27 40.20
C ASP A 495 21.58 -38.29 39.94
N GLU A 496 20.97 -39.13 40.77
CA GLU A 496 19.52 -39.12 41.07
C GLU A 496 19.22 -37.86 41.89
N SER A 497 18.16 -37.18 41.54
CA SER A 497 17.32 -36.45 42.49
C SER A 497 15.92 -36.30 41.91
N GLU A 498 15.13 -37.13 42.32
CA GLU A 498 13.86 -37.17 43.04
C GLU A 498 12.88 -36.05 42.73
N ASP A 499 11.72 -36.53 42.32
CA ASP A 499 10.39 -35.98 42.27
C ASP A 499 10.05 -35.09 43.49
N ASP A 500 9.33 -34.02 43.22
CA ASP A 500 8.27 -33.56 44.10
C ASP A 500 7.12 -32.96 43.25
N ASP A 501 6.08 -33.78 43.13
CA ASP A 501 4.70 -33.42 42.93
C ASP A 501 4.25 -32.47 44.04
N ASP A 502 3.67 -31.35 43.67
CA ASP A 502 2.58 -30.81 44.48
C ASP A 502 1.53 -30.10 43.64
N SER A 503 0.43 -30.83 43.52
CA SER A 503 -0.87 -30.37 43.06
C SER A 503 -1.55 -29.57 44.17
N SER A 504 -2.07 -28.42 43.84
CA SER A 504 -3.26 -27.93 44.54
C SER A 504 -4.13 -27.06 43.66
N ASP A 505 -5.23 -27.66 43.25
CA ASP A 505 -6.50 -27.00 42.97
C ASP A 505 -6.85 -26.03 44.09
N ASN A 506 -7.36 -24.91 43.77
CA ASN A 506 -8.42 -24.31 44.56
C ASN A 506 -9.30 -23.37 43.71
N ASP A 507 -10.53 -23.85 43.61
CA ASP A 507 -11.71 -23.16 43.14
C ASP A 507 -12.17 -22.05 44.10
N GLU A 508 -13.06 -21.27 43.54
CA GLU A 508 -14.22 -20.58 44.13
C GLU A 508 -14.13 -19.11 44.52
N SER A 509 -14.97 -18.46 43.78
CA SER A 509 -16.14 -17.66 44.23
C SER A 509 -15.91 -16.22 44.61
N GLY A 510 -16.56 -15.34 43.82
CA GLY A 510 -17.79 -14.68 44.23
C GLY A 510 -17.61 -13.40 45.06
N GLY A 511 -18.21 -12.36 44.61
CA GLY A 511 -18.49 -11.20 45.45
C GLY A 511 -18.70 -9.92 44.66
N ASP A 512 -19.95 -9.71 44.26
CA ASP A 512 -20.55 -8.40 44.09
C ASP A 512 -20.26 -7.52 45.29
N ASP A 513 -20.06 -6.23 45.09
CA ASP A 513 -20.71 -5.23 45.91
C ASP A 513 -20.55 -3.85 45.26
N ASP A 514 -21.72 -3.26 45.01
CA ASP A 514 -22.01 -1.87 44.82
C ASP A 514 -21.44 -1.01 45.98
N ASP A 515 -21.00 0.18 45.70
CA ASP A 515 -21.42 1.33 46.54
C ASP A 515 -21.19 2.66 45.84
N ASP A 516 -22.32 3.34 45.73
CA ASP A 516 -22.50 4.79 45.59
C ASP A 516 -21.77 5.58 46.64
N SER A 517 -21.25 6.72 46.31
CA SER A 517 -21.51 7.92 47.11
C SER A 517 -21.06 9.21 46.42
N ASP A 518 -22.05 10.04 46.30
CA ASP A 518 -22.08 11.46 46.01
C ASP A 518 -21.24 12.32 46.99
N ASP A 519 -21.22 13.60 46.58
CA ASP A 519 -20.98 14.83 47.37
C ASP A 519 -19.54 15.36 47.31
N ASP A 520 -19.30 16.59 47.06
CA ASP A 520 -19.96 17.90 47.14
C ASP A 520 -18.87 18.99 47.03
N ASP A 521 -19.23 20.04 46.34
CA ASP A 521 -18.85 21.45 46.50
C ASP A 521 -17.55 21.86 47.24
N SER A 522 -16.78 22.69 46.61
CA SER A 522 -16.67 24.08 47.14
C SER A 522 -15.78 24.99 46.28
N ASP A 523 -16.39 26.12 45.95
CA ASP A 523 -15.79 27.40 45.55
C ASP A 523 -14.61 27.81 46.42
N SER A 524 -13.62 28.45 45.82
CA SER A 524 -13.11 29.71 46.36
C SER A 524 -12.22 30.46 45.36
N ASP A 525 -12.69 31.63 45.01
CA ASP A 525 -11.96 32.77 44.48
C ASP A 525 -10.70 33.10 45.29
N SER A 526 -9.64 33.50 44.61
CA SER A 526 -8.89 34.69 45.03
C SER A 526 -7.93 35.18 43.97
N ASP A 527 -8.20 36.38 43.53
CA ASP A 527 -7.30 37.33 42.89
C ASP A 527 -5.94 37.44 43.59
N SER A 528 -4.89 37.59 42.79
CA SER A 528 -3.92 38.68 43.05
C SER A 528 -2.92 38.81 41.89
N ASP A 529 -2.89 40.02 41.39
CA ASP A 529 -1.87 40.66 40.58
C ASP A 529 -0.42 40.41 41.08
N GLU A 530 0.53 40.27 40.16
CA GLU A 530 1.71 41.14 40.13
C GLU A 530 2.61 40.86 38.92
N LYS A 531 2.95 41.94 38.26
CA LYS A 531 3.86 42.10 37.12
C LYS A 531 5.33 42.22 37.57
N PRO A 532 6.31 42.50 36.72
CA PRO A 532 7.40 41.62 36.28
C PRO A 532 8.78 42.12 36.74
N LYS A 533 9.82 41.30 36.68
CA LYS A 533 11.22 41.75 36.73
C LYS A 533 12.10 41.20 35.61
N LYS A 534 12.53 42.15 34.78
CA LYS A 534 13.71 42.07 33.90
C LYS A 534 15.00 41.86 34.66
N LYS A 535 15.93 41.08 34.11
CA LYS A 535 17.41 41.28 34.17
C LYS A 535 18.04 40.41 33.08
N LYS A 536 18.53 41.00 32.04
CA LYS A 536 19.84 41.60 31.72
C LYS A 536 20.95 40.55 31.45
N ALA A 537 21.42 40.66 30.25
CA ALA A 537 22.54 40.03 29.58
C ALA A 537 23.89 40.22 30.28
N LYS A 538 24.82 39.31 30.00
CA LYS A 538 26.28 39.49 29.74
C LYS A 538 26.85 38.12 29.37
N LYS A 539 27.48 37.96 28.36
CA LYS A 539 28.59 38.28 27.46
C LYS A 539 28.61 37.24 26.35
#